data_fca7a4235eb31ea7e8399b20a72b4865
#
_entry.id   fca7a4235eb31ea7e8399b20a72b4865
#
_cell.length_a   1.000
_cell.length_b   1.000
_cell.length_c   1.000
_cell.angle_alpha   90.00
_cell.angle_beta   90.00
_cell.angle_gamma   90.00
#
_symmetry.space_group_name_H-M   'P 1'
#
loop_
_entity.id
_entity.type
_entity.pdbx_description
1 polymer ?
#
loop_
_entity_poly.entity_id
_entity_poly.type
_entity_poly.pdbx_seq_one_letter_code
_entity_poly.pdbx_strand_id
1 'polypeptide(L)'
;MAQQQSAQRPSDTPRTILAGARIARPSGVVERGRITVEGGLIGDVHSRDPDLAEGASGSVVDLTGHLIVPGFVDVHVHGGGGGSFSSADPEECLTVVETHRRHGTTSMVASTVTGELPDLARQAAVLAELVQQGELTGIHFEGPFISPHRCGAHQPELLRDPDPADVRKLLDAAHGTASMMTVAPELPGGLASVRLLADAGVIAAVGHTDSSYDATREAIDAGATVATHLFNAMPTLGHRAPGPVAALLEDERVTVELINDGTHLHPAVLQLAVREAGAERIAFITDAMGAAGMNDGMYPLGPMQVEVRDGVARISEGPTAGSIAGSTLTLDRAFKRAVTLDGLTVDQAVQALSANPARLLGIDDRAGSLQTGKDADLVVLDTSYDVVGVMRRGEWLVRPKGA
;
A
#
# COMPACT_ATOMS: atom_id res chain seq x y z
N MET A 1 4.77 32.69 -52.27
CA MET A 1 5.17 31.51 -51.48
C MET A 1 6.02 31.96 -50.35
N ALA A 2 5.39 32.12 -49.17
CA ALA A 2 6.08 32.46 -47.90
C ALA A 2 5.85 31.29 -46.96
N GLN A 3 6.93 30.57 -46.65
CA GLN A 3 6.95 29.52 -45.64
C GLN A 3 6.88 30.15 -44.27
N GLN A 4 5.78 29.95 -43.57
CA GLN A 4 5.67 30.22 -42.16
C GLN A 4 6.43 29.11 -41.39
N GLN A 5 7.62 29.43 -40.89
CA GLN A 5 8.26 28.68 -39.80
C GLN A 5 7.46 28.91 -38.54
N SER A 6 6.73 27.90 -38.07
CA SER A 6 6.17 27.87 -36.74
C SER A 6 7.30 27.70 -35.71
N ALA A 7 7.76 28.78 -35.11
CA ALA A 7 8.60 28.71 -33.92
C ALA A 7 7.78 28.09 -32.78
N GLN A 8 8.09 26.85 -32.41
CA GLN A 8 7.65 26.27 -31.14
C GLN A 8 8.21 27.15 -30.02
N ARG A 9 7.31 27.80 -29.27
CA ARG A 9 7.68 28.45 -28.02
C ARG A 9 8.15 27.34 -27.07
N PRO A 10 9.29 27.53 -26.33
CA PRO A 10 9.65 26.64 -25.23
C PRO A 10 8.47 26.63 -24.23
N SER A 11 8.08 25.47 -23.72
CA SER A 11 7.11 25.37 -22.65
C SER A 11 7.71 26.04 -21.40
N ASP A 12 7.01 27.03 -20.81
CA ASP A 12 7.41 27.70 -19.57
C ASP A 12 7.23 26.78 -18.32
N THR A 13 7.08 25.49 -18.52
CA THR A 13 6.90 24.52 -17.43
C THR A 13 8.25 24.28 -16.75
N PRO A 14 8.36 24.47 -15.43
CA PRO A 14 9.61 24.23 -14.70
C PRO A 14 10.09 22.79 -14.93
N ARG A 15 11.32 22.67 -15.38
CA ARG A 15 11.97 21.38 -15.62
C ARG A 15 12.99 21.12 -14.51
N THR A 16 12.89 19.97 -13.84
CA THR A 16 13.87 19.50 -12.86
C THR A 16 14.62 18.29 -13.42
N ILE A 17 15.93 18.28 -13.23
CA ILE A 17 16.80 17.18 -13.67
C ILE A 17 17.41 16.55 -12.42
N LEU A 18 17.11 15.28 -12.19
CA LEU A 18 17.69 14.47 -11.12
C LEU A 18 18.84 13.68 -11.72
N ALA A 19 20.09 13.94 -11.30
CA ALA A 19 21.28 13.44 -11.98
C ALA A 19 22.21 12.64 -11.05
N GLY A 20 22.98 11.71 -11.61
CA GLY A 20 24.06 10.99 -10.94
C GLY A 20 23.60 9.84 -10.03
N ALA A 21 22.30 9.63 -9.83
CA ALA A 21 21.78 8.60 -8.95
C ALA A 21 21.82 7.20 -9.59
N ARG A 22 21.78 6.18 -8.73
CA ARG A 22 21.28 4.86 -9.12
C ARG A 22 19.77 4.96 -9.32
N ILE A 23 19.21 4.27 -10.30
CA ILE A 23 17.77 4.35 -10.62
C ILE A 23 17.21 2.93 -10.73
N ALA A 24 16.22 2.60 -9.91
CA ALA A 24 15.48 1.34 -10.02
C ALA A 24 14.45 1.45 -11.17
N ARG A 25 14.65 0.65 -12.22
CA ARG A 25 13.76 0.59 -13.39
C ARG A 25 13.17 -0.81 -13.51
N PRO A 26 12.07 -1.00 -14.28
CA PRO A 26 11.54 -2.34 -14.55
C PRO A 26 12.57 -3.30 -15.19
N SER A 27 13.60 -2.76 -15.87
CA SER A 27 14.68 -3.52 -16.50
C SER A 27 15.89 -3.76 -15.59
N GLY A 28 15.81 -3.41 -14.30
CA GLY A 28 16.89 -3.51 -13.32
C GLY A 28 17.48 -2.15 -12.94
N VAL A 29 18.37 -2.16 -11.94
CA VAL A 29 18.98 -0.93 -11.40
C VAL A 29 20.04 -0.39 -12.37
N VAL A 30 19.94 0.89 -12.69
CA VAL A 30 20.94 1.65 -13.46
C VAL A 30 21.88 2.35 -12.48
N GLU A 31 23.21 2.21 -12.64
CA GLU A 31 24.20 2.68 -11.64
C GLU A 31 24.43 4.21 -11.65
N ARG A 32 24.31 4.85 -12.79
CA ARG A 32 24.41 6.33 -12.93
C ARG A 32 23.43 6.77 -13.98
N GLY A 33 22.29 7.25 -13.52
CA GLY A 33 21.21 7.65 -14.41
C GLY A 33 20.79 9.10 -14.22
N ARG A 34 19.87 9.52 -15.06
CA ARG A 34 19.23 10.82 -15.04
C ARG A 34 17.74 10.66 -15.27
N ILE A 35 16.96 11.37 -14.46
CA ILE A 35 15.51 11.52 -14.66
C ILE A 35 15.22 13.00 -14.90
N THR A 36 14.41 13.30 -15.89
CA THR A 36 13.83 14.62 -16.07
C THR A 36 12.40 14.62 -15.57
N VAL A 37 12.01 15.68 -14.86
CA VAL A 37 10.65 15.91 -14.39
C VAL A 37 10.14 17.21 -14.99
N GLU A 38 8.98 17.17 -15.63
CA GLU A 38 8.34 18.31 -16.28
C GLU A 38 6.83 18.23 -16.16
N GLY A 39 6.18 19.29 -15.69
CA GLY A 39 4.73 19.33 -15.54
C GLY A 39 4.15 18.24 -14.61
N GLY A 40 4.92 17.84 -13.60
CA GLY A 40 4.49 16.79 -12.66
C GLY A 40 4.71 15.36 -13.15
N LEU A 41 5.22 15.19 -14.36
CA LEU A 41 5.42 13.88 -14.99
C LEU A 41 6.91 13.56 -15.13
N ILE A 42 7.21 12.26 -15.18
CA ILE A 42 8.51 11.75 -15.58
C ILE A 42 8.68 11.97 -17.10
N GLY A 43 9.68 12.75 -17.49
CA GLY A 43 10.10 12.90 -18.87
C GLY A 43 11.02 11.75 -19.28
N ASP A 44 12.28 12.06 -19.61
CA ASP A 44 13.24 11.03 -20.01
C ASP A 44 13.92 10.38 -18.79
N VAL A 45 14.11 9.06 -18.89
CA VAL A 45 14.91 8.27 -17.94
C VAL A 45 16.10 7.69 -18.69
N HIS A 46 17.29 8.25 -18.48
CA HIS A 46 18.51 7.85 -19.15
C HIS A 46 19.36 6.91 -18.29
N SER A 47 19.92 5.87 -18.92
CA SER A 47 20.78 4.89 -18.27
C SER A 47 22.26 5.32 -18.17
N ARG A 48 22.61 6.45 -18.75
CA ARG A 48 23.92 7.10 -18.61
C ARG A 48 23.67 8.59 -18.42
N ASP A 49 24.41 9.18 -17.51
CA ASP A 49 24.45 10.62 -17.36
C ASP A 49 25.40 11.15 -18.43
N PRO A 50 24.92 11.75 -19.54
CA PRO A 50 25.81 12.52 -20.40
C PRO A 50 26.30 13.71 -19.55
N ASP A 51 27.57 14.06 -19.66
CA ASP A 51 28.18 15.16 -18.92
C ASP A 51 27.20 16.33 -18.77
N LEU A 52 26.94 16.74 -17.50
CA LEU A 52 26.00 17.79 -17.12
C LEU A 52 26.25 19.15 -17.79
N ALA A 53 27.28 19.23 -18.64
CA ALA A 53 27.88 20.49 -19.08
C ALA A 53 27.23 21.17 -20.29
N GLU A 54 26.38 20.53 -21.10
CA GLU A 54 25.90 21.16 -22.33
C GLU A 54 24.36 21.14 -22.48
N GLY A 55 23.74 22.31 -22.25
CA GLY A 55 22.43 22.64 -22.81
C GLY A 55 21.18 22.27 -22.05
N ALA A 56 21.25 21.84 -20.81
CA ALA A 56 20.07 21.50 -20.04
C ALA A 56 19.40 22.77 -19.48
N SER A 57 18.29 23.20 -20.08
CA SER A 57 17.39 24.18 -19.47
C SER A 57 16.64 23.52 -18.31
N GLY A 58 16.77 24.01 -17.06
CA GLY A 58 16.11 23.50 -15.88
C GLY A 58 17.00 23.51 -14.64
N SER A 59 16.40 23.28 -13.47
CA SER A 59 17.13 23.09 -12.21
C SER A 59 17.73 21.69 -12.17
N VAL A 60 19.02 21.59 -11.83
CA VAL A 60 19.72 20.31 -11.69
C VAL A 60 19.86 20.00 -10.19
N VAL A 61 19.48 18.80 -9.82
CA VAL A 61 19.65 18.23 -8.48
C VAL A 61 20.65 17.07 -8.59
N ASP A 62 21.83 17.24 -7.98
CA ASP A 62 22.83 16.18 -7.92
C ASP A 62 22.45 15.15 -6.82
N LEU A 63 22.19 13.94 -7.25
CA LEU A 63 21.85 12.80 -6.39
C LEU A 63 22.91 11.70 -6.46
N THR A 64 24.16 12.07 -6.73
CA THR A 64 25.30 11.13 -6.73
C THR A 64 25.38 10.40 -5.39
N GLY A 65 25.50 9.08 -5.43
CA GLY A 65 25.53 8.23 -4.23
C GLY A 65 24.17 7.83 -3.67
N HIS A 66 23.07 8.33 -4.25
CA HIS A 66 21.71 7.98 -3.85
C HIS A 66 21.09 6.94 -4.78
N LEU A 67 20.01 6.32 -4.32
CA LEU A 67 19.14 5.44 -5.11
C LEU A 67 17.77 6.12 -5.28
N ILE A 68 17.30 6.24 -6.52
CA ILE A 68 15.93 6.66 -6.80
C ILE A 68 15.09 5.41 -7.07
N VAL A 69 13.98 5.28 -6.33
CA VAL A 69 12.96 4.24 -6.53
C VAL A 69 11.62 4.91 -6.84
N PRO A 70 10.64 4.20 -7.46
CA PRO A 70 9.28 4.70 -7.58
C PRO A 70 8.69 5.01 -6.22
N GLY A 71 7.76 5.95 -6.14
CA GLY A 71 6.95 6.16 -4.96
C GLY A 71 6.27 4.88 -4.51
N PHE A 72 6.25 4.63 -3.20
CA PHE A 72 5.62 3.45 -2.64
C PHE A 72 4.10 3.54 -2.72
N VAL A 73 3.46 2.38 -2.83
CA VAL A 73 2.00 2.23 -2.92
C VAL A 73 1.54 1.32 -1.79
N ASP A 74 0.75 1.84 -0.86
CA ASP A 74 0.21 1.09 0.26
C ASP A 74 -1.28 0.79 0.04
N VAL A 75 -1.63 -0.47 -0.05
CA VAL A 75 -3.01 -0.90 -0.31
C VAL A 75 -3.77 -1.21 0.98
N HIS A 76 -3.10 -1.17 2.15
CA HIS A 76 -3.69 -1.52 3.43
C HIS A 76 -3.05 -0.71 4.57
N VAL A 77 -3.72 0.38 4.98
CA VAL A 77 -3.25 1.28 6.05
C VAL A 77 -4.44 1.91 6.77
N HIS A 78 -4.44 1.88 8.12
CA HIS A 78 -5.52 2.37 8.98
C HIS A 78 -5.23 3.73 9.60
N GLY A 79 -3.95 4.06 9.82
CA GLY A 79 -3.57 5.28 10.52
C GLY A 79 -2.08 5.60 10.46
N GLY A 80 -1.72 6.71 11.09
CA GLY A 80 -0.34 7.20 11.21
C GLY A 80 -0.31 8.61 11.75
N GLY A 81 0.81 9.04 12.35
CA GLY A 81 0.98 10.39 12.87
C GLY A 81 0.03 10.78 14.00
N GLY A 82 -0.54 9.80 14.70
CA GLY A 82 -1.56 9.97 15.73
C GLY A 82 -2.99 9.96 15.20
N GLY A 83 -3.21 9.98 13.88
CA GLY A 83 -4.52 9.99 13.23
C GLY A 83 -4.98 8.60 12.77
N SER A 84 -6.26 8.51 12.38
CA SER A 84 -6.92 7.28 11.91
C SER A 84 -7.90 7.57 10.78
N PHE A 85 -7.96 6.71 9.77
CA PHE A 85 -8.99 6.77 8.72
C PHE A 85 -10.40 6.41 9.22
N SER A 86 -10.51 5.83 10.41
CA SER A 86 -11.79 5.52 11.05
C SER A 86 -12.38 6.70 11.85
N SER A 87 -11.72 7.85 11.91
CA SER A 87 -12.21 9.03 12.66
C SER A 87 -13.40 9.73 11.98
N ALA A 88 -13.53 9.59 10.66
CA ALA A 88 -14.42 10.37 9.81
C ALA A 88 -14.18 11.91 9.90
N ASP A 89 -12.97 12.32 10.30
CA ASP A 89 -12.50 13.70 10.29
C ASP A 89 -11.49 13.88 9.15
N PRO A 90 -11.76 14.72 8.15
CA PRO A 90 -10.86 14.94 7.02
C PRO A 90 -9.46 15.42 7.43
N GLU A 91 -9.33 16.27 8.46
CA GLU A 91 -8.04 16.80 8.91
C GLU A 91 -7.18 15.70 9.56
N GLU A 92 -7.82 14.83 10.33
CA GLU A 92 -7.16 13.66 10.91
C GLU A 92 -6.72 12.67 9.82
N CYS A 93 -7.60 12.40 8.84
CA CYS A 93 -7.25 11.57 7.67
C CYS A 93 -6.08 12.15 6.88
N LEU A 94 -6.01 13.47 6.66
CA LEU A 94 -4.89 14.13 6.00
C LEU A 94 -3.60 14.04 6.81
N THR A 95 -3.66 14.03 8.14
CA THR A 95 -2.50 13.80 9.01
C THR A 95 -1.90 12.41 8.76
N VAL A 96 -2.74 11.38 8.59
CA VAL A 96 -2.29 10.04 8.21
C VAL A 96 -1.58 10.07 6.85
N VAL A 97 -2.23 10.68 5.86
CA VAL A 97 -1.71 10.80 4.49
C VAL A 97 -0.33 11.48 4.48
N GLU A 98 -0.19 12.61 5.16
CA GLU A 98 1.08 13.35 5.23
C GLU A 98 2.18 12.56 5.93
N THR A 99 1.82 11.82 6.98
CA THR A 99 2.77 10.97 7.71
C THR A 99 3.38 9.94 6.78
N HIS A 100 2.57 9.15 6.11
CA HIS A 100 3.06 8.11 5.21
C HIS A 100 3.77 8.69 3.97
N ARG A 101 3.33 9.83 3.46
CA ARG A 101 4.00 10.52 2.35
C ARG A 101 5.43 10.92 2.70
N ARG A 102 5.70 11.40 3.90
CA ARG A 102 7.07 11.71 4.36
C ARG A 102 7.98 10.49 4.40
N HIS A 103 7.39 9.30 4.51
CA HIS A 103 8.05 8.00 4.45
C HIS A 103 8.03 7.36 3.05
N GLY A 104 7.70 8.13 2.00
CA GLY A 104 7.80 7.69 0.61
C GLY A 104 6.56 7.05 0.02
N THR A 105 5.46 6.88 0.79
CA THR A 105 4.19 6.38 0.26
C THR A 105 3.48 7.50 -0.50
N THR A 106 3.52 7.47 -1.84
CA THR A 106 2.92 8.50 -2.69
C THR A 106 1.48 8.20 -3.07
N SER A 107 1.08 6.92 -3.03
CA SER A 107 -0.28 6.44 -3.25
C SER A 107 -0.69 5.49 -2.13
N MET A 108 -1.91 5.65 -1.60
CA MET A 108 -2.40 4.79 -0.52
C MET A 108 -3.91 4.61 -0.57
N VAL A 109 -4.36 3.46 -0.09
CA VAL A 109 -5.77 3.11 0.11
C VAL A 109 -6.08 3.22 1.60
N ALA A 110 -7.09 4.00 1.95
CA ALA A 110 -7.51 4.15 3.34
C ALA A 110 -8.30 2.92 3.79
N SER A 111 -7.84 2.25 4.84
CA SER A 111 -8.51 1.08 5.42
C SER A 111 -9.35 1.49 6.64
N THR A 112 -10.63 1.10 6.64
CA THR A 112 -11.47 1.17 7.83
C THR A 112 -11.30 -0.10 8.65
N VAL A 113 -11.53 -0.04 9.95
CA VAL A 113 -11.67 -1.25 10.79
C VAL A 113 -13.14 -1.57 11.02
N THR A 114 -13.43 -2.78 11.52
CA THR A 114 -14.79 -3.20 11.92
C THR A 114 -15.49 -2.14 12.77
N GLY A 115 -16.72 -1.83 12.39
CA GLY A 115 -17.59 -0.86 13.06
C GLY A 115 -19.06 -1.11 12.72
N GLU A 116 -19.97 -0.33 13.33
CA GLU A 116 -21.36 -0.33 12.94
C GLU A 116 -21.53 0.17 11.49
N LEU A 117 -22.45 -0.43 10.72
CA LEU A 117 -22.64 -0.06 9.30
C LEU A 117 -22.90 1.44 9.07
N PRO A 118 -23.71 2.15 9.90
CA PRO A 118 -23.89 3.58 9.74
C PRO A 118 -22.60 4.38 9.96
N ASP A 119 -21.71 3.94 10.84
CA ASP A 119 -20.43 4.60 11.11
C ASP A 119 -19.46 4.37 9.95
N LEU A 120 -19.36 3.13 9.48
CA LEU A 120 -18.57 2.79 8.30
C LEU A 120 -19.04 3.55 7.06
N ALA A 121 -20.35 3.72 6.89
CA ALA A 121 -20.89 4.51 5.78
C ALA A 121 -20.49 5.99 5.88
N ARG A 122 -20.49 6.58 7.09
CA ARG A 122 -20.01 7.96 7.28
C ARG A 122 -18.51 8.10 7.02
N GLN A 123 -17.71 7.15 7.50
CA GLN A 123 -16.26 7.10 7.23
C GLN A 123 -16.01 7.01 5.72
N ALA A 124 -16.70 6.08 5.03
CA ALA A 124 -16.57 5.91 3.59
C ALA A 124 -16.92 7.19 2.80
N ALA A 125 -17.94 7.92 3.20
CA ALA A 125 -18.30 9.18 2.54
C ALA A 125 -17.20 10.24 2.66
N VAL A 126 -16.61 10.41 3.84
CA VAL A 126 -15.48 11.33 4.05
C VAL A 126 -14.24 10.88 3.25
N LEU A 127 -13.91 9.61 3.29
CA LEU A 127 -12.76 9.07 2.55
C LEU A 127 -12.97 9.19 1.04
N ALA A 128 -14.21 9.02 0.55
CA ALA A 128 -14.54 9.20 -0.86
C ALA A 128 -14.25 10.62 -1.36
N GLU A 129 -14.52 11.65 -0.54
CA GLU A 129 -14.15 13.04 -0.88
C GLU A 129 -12.63 13.19 -1.01
N LEU A 130 -11.84 12.60 -0.13
CA LEU A 130 -10.37 12.63 -0.20
C LEU A 130 -9.83 11.86 -1.42
N VAL A 131 -10.49 10.79 -1.83
CA VAL A 131 -10.17 10.08 -3.08
C VAL A 131 -10.46 10.98 -4.29
N GLN A 132 -11.61 11.65 -4.33
CA GLN A 132 -11.97 12.57 -5.42
C GLN A 132 -11.03 13.79 -5.50
N GLN A 133 -10.48 14.25 -4.36
CA GLN A 133 -9.47 15.30 -4.29
C GLN A 133 -8.07 14.81 -4.72
N GLY A 134 -7.88 13.49 -4.90
CA GLY A 134 -6.62 12.87 -5.29
C GLY A 134 -5.61 12.75 -4.12
N GLU A 135 -6.09 12.83 -2.88
CA GLU A 135 -5.29 12.62 -1.68
C GLU A 135 -5.13 11.14 -1.36
N LEU A 136 -6.17 10.34 -1.61
CA LEU A 136 -6.18 8.90 -1.49
C LEU A 136 -6.38 8.23 -2.86
N THR A 137 -6.06 6.94 -2.96
CA THR A 137 -6.25 6.15 -4.18
C THR A 137 -7.56 5.35 -4.14
N GLY A 138 -8.07 5.06 -2.95
CA GLY A 138 -9.31 4.32 -2.76
C GLY A 138 -9.59 4.03 -1.30
N ILE A 139 -10.63 3.21 -1.07
CA ILE A 139 -11.08 2.78 0.25
C ILE A 139 -11.01 1.26 0.34
N HIS A 140 -10.47 0.76 1.43
CA HIS A 140 -10.49 -0.64 1.80
C HIS A 140 -11.36 -0.84 3.05
N PHE A 141 -12.36 -1.71 2.98
CA PHE A 141 -13.13 -2.12 4.14
C PHE A 141 -12.53 -3.40 4.73
N GLU A 142 -11.85 -3.28 5.87
CA GLU A 142 -11.41 -4.43 6.63
C GLU A 142 -12.42 -4.74 7.73
N GLY A 143 -13.29 -5.72 7.46
CA GLY A 143 -14.47 -6.00 8.24
C GLY A 143 -15.67 -5.08 7.87
N PRO A 144 -16.83 -5.29 8.48
CA PRO A 144 -17.12 -6.21 9.60
C PRO A 144 -17.38 -7.68 9.19
N PHE A 145 -17.19 -8.03 7.92
CA PHE A 145 -17.56 -9.31 7.30
C PHE A 145 -16.44 -10.37 7.44
N ILE A 146 -15.94 -10.52 8.66
CA ILE A 146 -14.80 -11.36 9.00
C ILE A 146 -15.17 -12.37 10.09
N SER A 147 -14.38 -13.45 10.19
CA SER A 147 -14.68 -14.58 11.06
C SER A 147 -14.53 -14.23 12.55
N PRO A 148 -15.55 -14.50 13.40
CA PRO A 148 -15.41 -14.35 14.84
C PRO A 148 -14.30 -15.22 15.44
N HIS A 149 -13.96 -16.35 14.80
CA HIS A 149 -12.86 -17.22 15.22
C HIS A 149 -11.49 -16.66 14.89
N ARG A 150 -11.43 -15.65 14.00
CA ARG A 150 -10.20 -15.02 13.50
C ARG A 150 -10.29 -13.51 13.56
N CYS A 151 -10.97 -12.98 14.56
CA CYS A 151 -11.19 -11.54 14.71
C CYS A 151 -9.88 -10.73 14.86
N GLY A 152 -8.78 -11.33 15.33
CA GLY A 152 -7.53 -10.59 15.53
C GLY A 152 -7.73 -9.45 16.54
N ALA A 153 -7.48 -8.22 16.09
CA ALA A 153 -7.68 -7.00 16.88
C ALA A 153 -9.08 -6.37 16.71
N HIS A 154 -9.96 -6.94 15.88
CA HIS A 154 -11.32 -6.42 15.70
C HIS A 154 -12.22 -6.76 16.88
N GLN A 155 -13.18 -5.87 17.16
CA GLN A 155 -14.15 -6.05 18.26
C GLN A 155 -15.19 -7.11 17.87
N PRO A 156 -15.24 -8.27 18.58
CA PRO A 156 -16.07 -9.39 18.15
C PRO A 156 -17.57 -9.09 18.08
N GLU A 157 -18.06 -8.19 18.94
CA GLU A 157 -19.48 -7.82 19.03
C GLU A 157 -19.98 -7.05 17.79
N LEU A 158 -19.06 -6.46 17.02
CA LEU A 158 -19.37 -5.69 15.81
C LEU A 158 -19.24 -6.52 14.52
N LEU A 159 -18.78 -7.78 14.62
CA LEU A 159 -18.64 -8.66 13.47
C LEU A 159 -20.00 -9.12 12.95
N ARG A 160 -20.10 -9.32 11.66
CA ARG A 160 -21.33 -9.65 10.97
C ARG A 160 -21.07 -10.66 9.84
N ASP A 161 -22.08 -11.47 9.57
CA ASP A 161 -22.08 -12.25 8.35
C ASP A 161 -22.15 -11.31 7.12
N PRO A 162 -21.43 -11.61 6.03
CA PRO A 162 -21.43 -10.79 4.81
C PRO A 162 -22.75 -10.94 4.04
N ASP A 163 -23.72 -10.12 4.40
CA ASP A 163 -24.96 -10.00 3.62
C ASP A 163 -24.71 -9.12 2.39
N PRO A 164 -25.01 -9.61 1.17
CA PRO A 164 -24.85 -8.80 -0.06
C PRO A 164 -25.58 -7.44 -0.01
N ALA A 165 -26.68 -7.31 0.74
CA ALA A 165 -27.36 -6.04 0.88
C ALA A 165 -26.57 -5.04 1.77
N ASP A 166 -25.90 -5.53 2.80
CA ASP A 166 -25.03 -4.69 3.66
C ASP A 166 -23.74 -4.33 2.93
N VAL A 167 -23.16 -5.25 2.15
CA VAL A 167 -22.02 -4.96 1.26
C VAL A 167 -22.38 -3.81 0.30
N ARG A 168 -23.55 -3.90 -0.39
CA ARG A 168 -23.98 -2.82 -1.29
C ARG A 168 -24.11 -1.47 -0.60
N LYS A 169 -24.64 -1.42 0.63
CA LYS A 169 -24.74 -0.17 1.41
C LYS A 169 -23.38 0.51 1.61
N LEU A 170 -22.35 -0.26 1.90
CA LEU A 170 -20.99 0.27 2.07
C LEU A 170 -20.39 0.72 0.73
N LEU A 171 -20.61 -0.03 -0.36
CA LEU A 171 -20.17 0.37 -1.69
C LEU A 171 -20.88 1.65 -2.16
N ASP A 172 -22.17 1.77 -1.91
CA ASP A 172 -22.95 2.97 -2.24
C ASP A 172 -22.44 4.19 -1.47
N ALA A 173 -22.12 4.02 -0.17
CA ALA A 173 -21.56 5.08 0.67
C ALA A 173 -20.16 5.53 0.23
N ALA A 174 -19.39 4.63 -0.38
CA ALA A 174 -18.07 4.93 -0.94
C ALA A 174 -18.13 5.65 -2.31
N HIS A 175 -19.31 5.89 -2.88
CA HIS A 175 -19.51 6.66 -4.13
C HIS A 175 -18.61 6.22 -5.29
N GLY A 176 -18.37 4.91 -5.44
CA GLY A 176 -17.53 4.36 -6.50
C GLY A 176 -16.02 4.43 -6.23
N THR A 177 -15.60 4.77 -5.01
CA THR A 177 -14.18 4.85 -4.61
C THR A 177 -13.72 3.67 -3.76
N ALA A 178 -14.60 2.68 -3.48
CA ALA A 178 -14.20 1.43 -2.85
C ALA A 178 -13.25 0.66 -3.77
N SER A 179 -12.04 0.39 -3.32
CA SER A 179 -11.04 -0.39 -4.07
C SER A 179 -10.99 -1.84 -3.62
N MET A 180 -11.20 -2.11 -2.34
CA MET A 180 -11.05 -3.45 -1.76
C MET A 180 -11.99 -3.67 -0.58
N MET A 181 -12.37 -4.93 -0.36
CA MET A 181 -13.07 -5.37 0.86
C MET A 181 -12.54 -6.74 1.28
N THR A 182 -12.15 -6.86 2.54
CA THR A 182 -11.75 -8.12 3.17
C THR A 182 -12.99 -8.86 3.66
N VAL A 183 -13.11 -10.13 3.26
CA VAL A 183 -14.25 -11.02 3.56
C VAL A 183 -13.75 -12.39 4.01
N ALA A 184 -14.38 -12.96 5.03
CA ALA A 184 -14.25 -14.37 5.40
C ALA A 184 -15.24 -15.20 4.56
N PRO A 185 -14.78 -15.95 3.56
CA PRO A 185 -15.66 -16.57 2.57
C PRO A 185 -16.49 -17.74 3.11
N GLU A 186 -16.08 -18.32 4.23
CA GLU A 186 -16.78 -19.43 4.89
C GLU A 186 -18.05 -19.00 5.64
N LEU A 187 -18.21 -17.69 5.90
CA LEU A 187 -19.40 -17.18 6.58
C LEU A 187 -20.64 -17.23 5.68
N PRO A 188 -21.86 -17.31 6.27
CA PRO A 188 -23.11 -17.22 5.51
C PRO A 188 -23.14 -15.97 4.62
N GLY A 189 -23.32 -16.16 3.33
CA GLY A 189 -23.29 -15.06 2.35
C GLY A 189 -21.90 -14.69 1.81
N GLY A 190 -20.81 -15.26 2.34
CA GLY A 190 -19.43 -14.93 1.99
C GLY A 190 -19.14 -15.06 0.49
N LEU A 191 -19.39 -16.21 -0.10
CA LEU A 191 -19.18 -16.43 -1.54
C LEU A 191 -20.07 -15.53 -2.42
N ALA A 192 -21.30 -15.25 -1.97
CA ALA A 192 -22.17 -14.33 -2.70
C ALA A 192 -21.65 -12.90 -2.67
N SER A 193 -21.09 -12.48 -1.54
CA SER A 193 -20.44 -11.17 -1.38
C SER A 193 -19.15 -11.06 -2.18
N VAL A 194 -18.32 -12.11 -2.24
CA VAL A 194 -17.13 -12.15 -3.11
C VAL A 194 -17.53 -11.94 -4.58
N ARG A 195 -18.56 -12.65 -5.08
CA ARG A 195 -19.04 -12.43 -6.47
C ARG A 195 -19.56 -11.02 -6.69
N LEU A 196 -20.33 -10.50 -5.73
CA LEU A 196 -20.83 -9.12 -5.81
C LEU A 196 -19.72 -8.09 -5.92
N LEU A 197 -18.65 -8.24 -5.12
CA LEU A 197 -17.49 -7.35 -5.16
C LEU A 197 -16.79 -7.44 -6.52
N ALA A 198 -16.54 -8.66 -7.01
CA ALA A 198 -15.92 -8.90 -8.32
C ALA A 198 -16.75 -8.30 -9.46
N ASP A 199 -18.07 -8.49 -9.45
CA ASP A 199 -19.00 -7.92 -10.44
C ASP A 199 -19.05 -6.39 -10.39
N ALA A 200 -18.81 -5.79 -9.20
CA ALA A 200 -18.72 -4.35 -9.01
C ALA A 200 -17.35 -3.76 -9.35
N GLY A 201 -16.36 -4.58 -9.73
CA GLY A 201 -14.99 -4.14 -9.97
C GLY A 201 -14.23 -3.76 -8.69
N VAL A 202 -14.68 -4.23 -7.54
CA VAL A 202 -14.04 -4.05 -6.23
C VAL A 202 -13.24 -5.32 -5.89
N ILE A 203 -12.02 -5.17 -5.46
CA ILE A 203 -11.16 -6.29 -5.08
C ILE A 203 -11.77 -7.02 -3.88
N ALA A 204 -12.10 -8.29 -4.05
CA ALA A 204 -12.45 -9.18 -2.96
C ALA A 204 -11.17 -9.78 -2.37
N ALA A 205 -10.87 -9.46 -1.11
CA ALA A 205 -9.73 -9.99 -0.39
C ALA A 205 -10.18 -11.04 0.64
N VAL A 206 -9.45 -12.15 0.72
CA VAL A 206 -9.66 -13.20 1.73
C VAL A 206 -8.77 -12.94 2.92
N GLY A 207 -9.35 -12.69 4.07
CA GLY A 207 -8.63 -12.44 5.31
C GLY A 207 -9.49 -12.60 6.54
N HIS A 208 -8.88 -12.63 7.73
CA HIS A 208 -9.60 -12.85 8.98
C HIS A 208 -10.58 -14.03 8.87
N THR A 209 -10.10 -15.15 8.39
CA THR A 209 -10.89 -16.28 7.95
C THR A 209 -10.48 -17.57 8.64
N ASP A 210 -11.46 -18.42 8.98
CA ASP A 210 -11.25 -19.79 9.44
C ASP A 210 -11.56 -20.82 8.33
N SER A 211 -11.53 -20.36 7.06
CA SER A 211 -11.88 -21.20 5.91
C SER A 211 -10.95 -22.39 5.73
N SER A 212 -11.50 -23.45 5.16
CA SER A 212 -10.70 -24.58 4.69
C SER A 212 -9.98 -24.23 3.38
N TYR A 213 -9.06 -25.09 2.96
CA TYR A 213 -8.42 -25.01 1.65
C TYR A 213 -9.47 -24.98 0.52
N ASP A 214 -10.44 -25.91 0.54
CA ASP A 214 -11.46 -26.00 -0.50
C ASP A 214 -12.38 -24.77 -0.54
N ALA A 215 -12.85 -24.29 0.63
CA ALA A 215 -13.66 -23.07 0.70
C ALA A 215 -12.91 -21.83 0.21
N THR A 216 -11.61 -21.75 0.46
CA THR A 216 -10.76 -20.66 -0.06
C THR A 216 -10.62 -20.76 -1.59
N ARG A 217 -10.44 -21.96 -2.13
CA ARG A 217 -10.43 -22.20 -3.58
C ARG A 217 -11.74 -21.76 -4.24
N GLU A 218 -12.88 -22.09 -3.62
CA GLU A 218 -14.19 -21.64 -4.10
C GLU A 218 -14.31 -20.10 -4.08
N ALA A 219 -13.72 -19.42 -3.09
CA ALA A 219 -13.69 -17.97 -3.04
C ALA A 219 -12.83 -17.36 -4.16
N ILE A 220 -11.65 -17.94 -4.45
CA ILE A 220 -10.80 -17.52 -5.58
C ILE A 220 -11.54 -17.73 -6.90
N ASP A 221 -12.21 -18.87 -7.09
CA ASP A 221 -13.02 -19.16 -8.28
C ASP A 221 -14.26 -18.26 -8.38
N ALA A 222 -14.74 -17.72 -7.27
CA ALA A 222 -15.80 -16.71 -7.22
C ALA A 222 -15.32 -15.28 -7.51
N GLY A 223 -14.00 -15.04 -7.60
CA GLY A 223 -13.41 -13.75 -7.97
C GLY A 223 -12.55 -13.08 -6.89
N ALA A 224 -12.22 -13.76 -5.79
CA ALA A 224 -11.25 -13.23 -4.83
C ALA A 224 -9.83 -13.24 -5.42
N THR A 225 -9.10 -12.13 -5.27
CA THR A 225 -7.78 -11.93 -5.90
C THR A 225 -6.70 -11.42 -4.94
N VAL A 226 -7.01 -11.28 -3.65
CA VAL A 226 -6.06 -10.81 -2.64
C VAL A 226 -6.12 -11.70 -1.40
N ALA A 227 -4.95 -11.99 -0.83
CA ALA A 227 -4.77 -12.54 0.50
C ALA A 227 -4.44 -11.41 1.46
N THR A 228 -5.36 -10.99 2.31
CA THR A 228 -5.16 -9.95 3.31
C THR A 228 -4.11 -10.40 4.32
N HIS A 229 -3.05 -9.64 4.52
CA HIS A 229 -1.92 -9.87 5.47
C HIS A 229 -1.69 -11.36 5.78
N LEU A 230 -1.38 -12.14 4.73
CA LEU A 230 -1.30 -13.59 4.77
C LEU A 230 -0.62 -14.13 6.04
N PHE A 231 -1.12 -15.24 6.57
CA PHE A 231 -0.82 -15.90 7.85
C PHE A 231 -1.49 -15.27 9.08
N ASN A 232 -1.69 -13.95 9.09
CA ASN A 232 -2.27 -13.27 10.24
C ASN A 232 -3.79 -13.47 10.26
N ALA A 233 -4.34 -13.73 11.44
CA ALA A 233 -5.76 -14.05 11.61
C ALA A 233 -6.28 -15.16 10.67
N MET A 234 -5.46 -16.20 10.44
CA MET A 234 -5.77 -17.39 9.65
C MET A 234 -5.39 -18.66 10.41
N PRO A 235 -5.96 -19.85 10.08
CA PRO A 235 -5.45 -21.13 10.54
C PRO A 235 -4.00 -21.33 10.10
N THR A 236 -3.20 -21.96 10.96
CA THR A 236 -1.82 -22.32 10.62
C THR A 236 -1.77 -23.34 9.49
N LEU A 237 -0.78 -23.21 8.59
CA LEU A 237 -0.54 -24.17 7.52
C LEU A 237 -0.25 -25.57 8.08
N GLY A 238 -1.20 -26.48 7.91
CA GLY A 238 -1.12 -27.86 8.38
C GLY A 238 -0.89 -28.84 7.24
N HIS A 239 -0.09 -29.88 7.46
CA HIS A 239 0.25 -30.85 6.43
C HIS A 239 -0.92 -31.80 6.03
N ARG A 240 -2.02 -31.84 6.76
CA ARG A 240 -3.24 -32.59 6.44
C ARG A 240 -4.47 -31.69 6.27
N ALA A 241 -4.42 -30.48 6.79
CA ALA A 241 -5.42 -29.44 6.66
C ALA A 241 -4.69 -28.14 6.33
N PRO A 242 -4.35 -27.89 5.06
CA PRO A 242 -3.45 -26.80 4.69
C PRO A 242 -4.09 -25.42 4.87
N GLY A 243 -5.43 -25.35 4.92
CA GLY A 243 -6.16 -24.11 5.19
C GLY A 243 -6.04 -23.06 4.08
N PRO A 244 -6.45 -21.81 4.36
CA PRO A 244 -6.47 -20.75 3.38
C PRO A 244 -5.08 -20.36 2.89
N VAL A 245 -4.07 -20.46 3.76
CA VAL A 245 -2.69 -20.03 3.43
C VAL A 245 -2.15 -20.78 2.21
N ALA A 246 -2.36 -22.10 2.13
CA ALA A 246 -1.88 -22.87 0.98
C ALA A 246 -2.62 -22.49 -0.31
N ALA A 247 -3.95 -22.40 -0.25
CA ALA A 247 -4.78 -22.08 -1.41
C ALA A 247 -4.44 -20.67 -1.98
N LEU A 248 -4.21 -19.70 -1.11
CA LEU A 248 -3.87 -18.32 -1.50
C LEU A 248 -2.43 -18.20 -2.05
N LEU A 249 -1.49 -18.99 -1.51
CA LEU A 249 -0.11 -18.97 -1.99
C LEU A 249 0.06 -19.61 -3.35
N GLU A 250 -0.60 -20.75 -3.59
CA GLU A 250 -0.41 -21.52 -4.83
C GLU A 250 -1.12 -20.92 -6.05
N ASP A 251 -2.23 -20.17 -5.85
CA ASP A 251 -3.02 -19.66 -6.96
C ASP A 251 -2.43 -18.40 -7.58
N GLU A 252 -2.04 -18.46 -8.85
CA GLU A 252 -1.39 -17.38 -9.60
C GLU A 252 -2.27 -16.13 -9.76
N ARG A 253 -3.58 -16.22 -9.55
CA ARG A 253 -4.53 -15.10 -9.60
C ARG A 253 -4.47 -14.21 -8.36
N VAL A 254 -3.85 -14.70 -7.27
CA VAL A 254 -3.88 -14.05 -5.95
C VAL A 254 -2.64 -13.21 -5.72
N THR A 255 -2.83 -11.93 -5.43
CA THR A 255 -1.80 -11.06 -4.84
C THR A 255 -1.76 -11.29 -3.33
N VAL A 256 -0.57 -11.42 -2.79
CA VAL A 256 -0.33 -11.79 -1.39
C VAL A 256 0.18 -10.56 -0.63
N GLU A 257 -0.63 -10.04 0.28
CA GLU A 257 -0.20 -8.99 1.20
C GLU A 257 0.64 -9.57 2.33
N LEU A 258 1.76 -8.91 2.65
CA LEU A 258 2.65 -9.26 3.76
C LEU A 258 3.03 -8.01 4.56
N ILE A 259 2.94 -8.08 5.89
CA ILE A 259 3.44 -7.05 6.81
C ILE A 259 4.90 -7.35 7.11
N ASN A 260 5.81 -6.58 6.52
CA ASN A 260 7.26 -6.79 6.67
C ASN A 260 7.88 -5.92 7.78
N ASP A 261 7.35 -6.01 8.99
CA ASP A 261 7.85 -5.29 10.17
C ASP A 261 8.82 -6.12 11.04
N GLY A 262 8.90 -7.44 10.80
CA GLY A 262 9.70 -8.40 11.58
C GLY A 262 9.05 -8.86 12.87
N THR A 263 7.80 -8.45 13.13
CA THR A 263 6.98 -8.86 14.27
C THR A 263 5.87 -9.81 13.81
N HIS A 264 5.15 -9.44 12.75
CA HIS A 264 4.05 -10.24 12.20
C HIS A 264 4.55 -11.52 11.53
N LEU A 265 5.69 -11.46 10.85
CA LEU A 265 6.27 -12.59 10.16
C LEU A 265 7.73 -12.82 10.57
N HIS A 266 8.03 -14.06 10.92
CA HIS A 266 9.43 -14.47 11.01
C HIS A 266 10.08 -14.41 9.62
N PRO A 267 11.35 -13.97 9.48
CA PRO A 267 12.00 -13.84 8.17
C PRO A 267 11.96 -15.11 7.31
N ALA A 268 12.05 -16.29 7.92
CA ALA A 268 11.96 -17.56 7.21
C ALA A 268 10.57 -17.81 6.60
N VAL A 269 9.50 -17.35 7.26
CA VAL A 269 8.11 -17.45 6.77
C VAL A 269 7.88 -16.46 5.64
N LEU A 270 8.39 -15.24 5.78
CA LEU A 270 8.34 -14.23 4.72
C LEU A 270 9.06 -14.74 3.45
N GLN A 271 10.27 -15.28 3.59
CA GLN A 271 11.02 -15.84 2.48
C GLN A 271 10.33 -17.07 1.85
N LEU A 272 9.60 -17.88 2.64
CA LEU A 272 8.80 -18.98 2.13
C LEU A 272 7.68 -18.43 1.24
N ALA A 273 6.94 -17.44 1.72
CA ALA A 273 5.87 -16.81 0.96
C ALA A 273 6.35 -16.17 -0.34
N VAL A 274 7.47 -15.41 -0.28
CA VAL A 274 8.05 -14.78 -1.46
C VAL A 274 8.52 -15.81 -2.51
N ARG A 275 9.07 -16.95 -2.08
CA ARG A 275 9.49 -18.02 -3.00
C ARG A 275 8.32 -18.74 -3.64
N GLU A 276 7.26 -18.99 -2.87
CA GLU A 276 6.09 -19.72 -3.37
C GLU A 276 5.21 -18.84 -4.26
N ALA A 277 4.92 -17.63 -3.82
CA ALA A 277 4.10 -16.71 -4.60
C ALA A 277 4.84 -16.11 -5.81
N GLY A 278 6.18 -16.06 -5.78
CA GLY A 278 6.96 -15.26 -6.73
C GLY A 278 6.91 -13.76 -6.39
N ALA A 279 7.99 -13.05 -6.71
CA ALA A 279 8.12 -11.62 -6.37
C ALA A 279 7.01 -10.75 -7.01
N GLU A 280 6.47 -11.17 -8.14
CA GLU A 280 5.44 -10.47 -8.93
C GLU A 280 4.03 -10.51 -8.32
N ARG A 281 3.80 -11.35 -7.31
CA ARG A 281 2.52 -11.46 -6.59
C ARG A 281 2.56 -10.94 -5.15
N ILE A 282 3.72 -10.50 -4.67
CA ILE A 282 3.85 -9.94 -3.31
C ILE A 282 3.49 -8.47 -3.31
N ALA A 283 2.68 -8.04 -2.36
CA ALA A 283 2.47 -6.66 -1.98
C ALA A 283 2.89 -6.48 -0.52
N PHE A 284 3.91 -5.68 -0.24
CA PHE A 284 4.19 -5.27 1.12
C PHE A 284 3.23 -4.14 1.50
N ILE A 285 2.57 -4.33 2.63
CA ILE A 285 1.64 -3.39 3.22
C ILE A 285 2.15 -2.94 4.58
N THR A 286 1.66 -1.82 5.05
CA THR A 286 1.95 -1.42 6.43
C THR A 286 1.00 -2.06 7.41
N ASP A 287 -0.28 -2.15 7.11
CA ASP A 287 -1.32 -2.41 8.11
C ASP A 287 -1.12 -1.50 9.34
N ALA A 288 -0.70 -0.26 9.08
CA ALA A 288 -0.28 0.68 10.09
C ALA A 288 -1.48 1.28 10.82
N MET A 289 -1.35 1.43 12.14
CA MET A 289 -2.32 2.13 12.96
C MET A 289 -1.79 3.52 13.38
N GLY A 290 -2.56 4.29 14.13
CA GLY A 290 -2.25 5.68 14.48
C GLY A 290 -0.85 5.94 15.04
N ALA A 291 -0.18 4.93 15.58
CA ALA A 291 1.17 5.07 16.13
C ALA A 291 2.30 5.04 15.07
N ALA A 292 2.01 4.76 13.80
CA ALA A 292 3.04 4.82 12.77
C ALA A 292 3.65 6.23 12.67
N GLY A 293 4.97 6.32 12.70
CA GLY A 293 5.69 7.59 12.75
C GLY A 293 5.72 8.28 14.13
N MET A 294 5.16 7.64 15.17
CA MET A 294 5.07 8.16 16.54
C MET A 294 5.97 7.40 17.51
N ASN A 295 6.07 7.89 18.74
CA ASN A 295 6.78 7.20 19.83
C ASN A 295 5.88 6.13 20.47
N ASP A 296 6.47 5.24 21.28
CA ASP A 296 5.73 4.32 22.13
C ASP A 296 4.73 5.07 23.01
N GLY A 297 3.56 4.47 23.29
CA GLY A 297 2.49 5.11 24.04
C GLY A 297 1.13 4.43 23.85
N MET A 298 0.08 5.12 24.28
CA MET A 298 -1.31 4.68 24.13
C MET A 298 -1.96 5.36 22.93
N TYR A 299 -2.61 4.58 22.07
CA TYR A 299 -3.26 5.06 20.86
C TYR A 299 -4.62 4.39 20.65
N PRO A 300 -5.59 5.09 20.03
CA PRO A 300 -6.85 4.47 19.64
C PRO A 300 -6.69 3.63 18.35
N LEU A 301 -7.47 2.55 18.25
CA LEU A 301 -7.72 1.82 17.01
C LEU A 301 -9.21 1.51 16.90
N GLY A 302 -9.96 2.31 16.16
CA GLY A 302 -11.41 2.29 16.20
C GLY A 302 -11.89 2.49 17.65
N PRO A 303 -12.76 1.62 18.18
CA PRO A 303 -13.25 1.73 19.56
C PRO A 303 -12.27 1.19 20.62
N MET A 304 -11.12 0.64 20.23
CA MET A 304 -10.18 -0.05 21.12
C MET A 304 -9.00 0.83 21.51
N GLN A 305 -8.39 0.51 22.66
CA GLN A 305 -7.13 1.11 23.11
C GLN A 305 -5.96 0.15 22.84
N VAL A 306 -4.90 0.69 22.30
CA VAL A 306 -3.67 -0.02 21.92
C VAL A 306 -2.50 0.56 22.69
N GLU A 307 -1.72 -0.30 23.34
CA GLU A 307 -0.41 0.05 23.91
C GLU A 307 0.67 -0.27 22.87
N VAL A 308 1.49 0.71 22.54
CA VAL A 308 2.71 0.51 21.75
C VAL A 308 3.90 0.48 22.70
N ARG A 309 4.64 -0.62 22.65
CA ARG A 309 5.87 -0.82 23.41
C ARG A 309 6.93 -1.48 22.52
N ASP A 310 8.12 -0.90 22.49
CA ASP A 310 9.22 -1.33 21.62
C ASP A 310 8.79 -1.40 20.12
N GLY A 311 7.93 -0.47 19.71
CA GLY A 311 7.39 -0.39 18.36
C GLY A 311 6.32 -1.44 18.03
N VAL A 312 5.90 -2.28 18.97
CA VAL A 312 4.86 -3.31 18.78
C VAL A 312 3.54 -2.85 19.38
N ALA A 313 2.50 -2.78 18.55
CA ALA A 313 1.15 -2.37 18.94
C ALA A 313 0.34 -3.59 19.43
N ARG A 314 -0.27 -3.49 20.62
CA ARG A 314 -1.11 -4.54 21.17
C ARG A 314 -2.37 -3.97 21.80
N ILE A 315 -3.49 -4.66 21.66
CA ILE A 315 -4.73 -4.32 22.39
C ILE A 315 -4.44 -4.34 23.89
N SER A 316 -4.73 -3.24 24.57
CA SER A 316 -4.40 -3.06 25.99
C SER A 316 -5.42 -3.70 26.93
N GLU A 317 -6.69 -3.81 26.52
CA GLU A 317 -7.79 -4.30 27.35
C GLU A 317 -8.90 -4.97 26.51
N GLY A 318 -9.84 -5.62 27.20
CA GLY A 318 -10.98 -6.29 26.56
C GLY A 318 -10.74 -7.74 26.15
N PRO A 319 -11.68 -8.34 25.38
CA PRO A 319 -11.64 -9.76 25.03
C PRO A 319 -10.42 -10.17 24.20
N THR A 320 -9.88 -9.25 23.41
CA THR A 320 -8.72 -9.47 22.52
C THR A 320 -7.42 -8.89 23.11
N ALA A 321 -7.36 -8.58 24.41
CA ALA A 321 -6.18 -8.01 25.07
C ALA A 321 -4.91 -8.86 24.79
N GLY A 322 -3.81 -8.19 24.45
CA GLY A 322 -2.53 -8.81 24.09
C GLY A 322 -2.39 -9.17 22.61
N SER A 323 -3.48 -9.19 21.82
CA SER A 323 -3.39 -9.37 20.37
C SER A 323 -2.58 -8.23 19.73
N ILE A 324 -1.78 -8.56 18.72
CA ILE A 324 -1.14 -7.55 17.87
C ILE A 324 -2.25 -6.79 17.14
N ALA A 325 -2.13 -5.48 17.06
CA ALA A 325 -3.19 -4.59 16.60
C ALA A 325 -2.65 -3.66 15.49
N GLY A 326 -2.63 -4.16 14.26
CA GLY A 326 -1.96 -3.50 13.16
C GLY A 326 -0.46 -3.31 13.44
N SER A 327 0.18 -2.41 12.77
CA SER A 327 1.61 -2.16 12.90
C SER A 327 1.93 -0.68 13.18
N THR A 328 3.21 -0.41 13.48
CA THR A 328 3.81 0.93 13.46
C THR A 328 4.74 1.10 12.24
N LEU A 329 4.60 0.23 11.25
CA LEU A 329 5.46 0.17 10.07
C LEU A 329 5.19 1.37 9.13
N THR A 330 6.25 1.78 8.44
CA THR A 330 6.19 2.64 7.26
C THR A 330 6.87 1.94 6.09
N LEU A 331 6.48 2.22 4.84
CA LEU A 331 6.98 1.45 3.69
C LEU A 331 8.48 1.64 3.42
N ASP A 332 9.07 2.76 3.82
CA ASP A 332 10.54 2.94 3.79
C ASP A 332 11.26 1.95 4.71
N ARG A 333 10.71 1.71 5.90
CA ARG A 333 11.24 0.71 6.84
C ARG A 333 11.06 -0.70 6.29
N ALA A 334 9.92 -0.99 5.64
CA ALA A 334 9.68 -2.26 4.96
C ALA A 334 10.68 -2.46 3.82
N PHE A 335 10.95 -1.43 3.00
CA PHE A 335 11.95 -1.46 1.92
C PHE A 335 13.35 -1.76 2.47
N LYS A 336 13.80 -0.95 3.45
CA LYS A 336 15.11 -1.12 4.08
C LYS A 336 15.28 -2.52 4.64
N ARG A 337 14.27 -3.02 5.36
CA ARG A 337 14.28 -4.35 5.94
C ARG A 337 14.35 -5.44 4.85
N ALA A 338 13.52 -5.35 3.81
CA ALA A 338 13.49 -6.29 2.71
C ALA A 338 14.89 -6.49 2.08
N VAL A 339 15.59 -5.38 1.83
CA VAL A 339 16.90 -5.41 1.16
C VAL A 339 18.04 -5.78 2.12
N THR A 340 18.02 -5.30 3.39
CA THR A 340 19.16 -5.46 4.30
C THR A 340 19.08 -6.71 5.17
N LEU A 341 17.89 -7.19 5.49
CA LEU A 341 17.67 -8.28 6.46
C LEU A 341 17.01 -9.50 5.83
N ASP A 342 16.06 -9.32 4.93
CA ASP A 342 15.25 -10.43 4.41
C ASP A 342 15.79 -11.00 3.09
N GLY A 343 16.89 -10.43 2.57
CA GLY A 343 17.62 -10.96 1.42
C GLY A 343 16.95 -10.75 0.06
N LEU A 344 15.99 -9.83 -0.03
CA LEU A 344 15.40 -9.44 -1.30
C LEU A 344 16.35 -8.50 -2.07
N THR A 345 16.35 -8.59 -3.39
CA THR A 345 17.01 -7.58 -4.22
C THR A 345 16.24 -6.27 -4.21
N VAL A 346 16.90 -5.17 -4.59
CA VAL A 346 16.24 -3.85 -4.77
C VAL A 346 15.06 -3.98 -5.73
N ASP A 347 15.21 -4.73 -6.83
CA ASP A 347 14.16 -4.91 -7.83
C ASP A 347 12.94 -5.65 -7.25
N GLN A 348 13.16 -6.69 -6.44
CA GLN A 348 12.07 -7.41 -5.77
C GLN A 348 11.37 -6.53 -4.73
N ALA A 349 12.12 -5.73 -3.96
CA ALA A 349 11.54 -4.79 -3.02
C ALA A 349 10.70 -3.71 -3.72
N VAL A 350 11.19 -3.16 -4.84
CA VAL A 350 10.43 -2.20 -5.66
C VAL A 350 9.18 -2.84 -6.27
N GLN A 351 9.26 -4.09 -6.72
CA GLN A 351 8.07 -4.82 -7.18
C GLN A 351 7.01 -4.90 -6.07
N ALA A 352 7.40 -5.36 -4.88
CA ALA A 352 6.48 -5.58 -3.77
C ALA A 352 5.91 -4.28 -3.16
N LEU A 353 6.65 -3.17 -3.21
CA LEU A 353 6.28 -1.91 -2.58
C LEU A 353 5.68 -0.87 -3.54
N SER A 354 5.82 -1.08 -4.85
CA SER A 354 5.38 -0.08 -5.84
C SER A 354 4.67 -0.71 -7.03
N ALA A 355 5.33 -1.60 -7.80
CA ALA A 355 4.80 -2.05 -9.07
C ALA A 355 3.60 -3.00 -8.92
N ASN A 356 3.67 -3.98 -8.02
CA ASN A 356 2.59 -4.94 -7.82
C ASN A 356 1.34 -4.28 -7.20
N PRO A 357 1.46 -3.48 -6.10
CA PRO A 357 0.29 -2.80 -5.56
C PRO A 357 -0.29 -1.75 -6.52
N ALA A 358 0.52 -1.08 -7.35
CA ALA A 358 0.00 -0.19 -8.39
C ALA A 358 -0.82 -0.96 -9.45
N ARG A 359 -0.33 -2.13 -9.89
CA ARG A 359 -1.05 -3.01 -10.82
C ARG A 359 -2.33 -3.56 -10.18
N LEU A 360 -2.29 -3.96 -8.91
CA LEU A 360 -3.45 -4.43 -8.17
C LEU A 360 -4.57 -3.39 -8.14
N LEU A 361 -4.21 -2.11 -7.96
CA LEU A 361 -5.16 -1.00 -7.94
C LEU A 361 -5.54 -0.47 -9.33
N GLY A 362 -4.96 -1.00 -10.42
CA GLY A 362 -5.18 -0.51 -11.78
C GLY A 362 -4.67 0.92 -12.01
N ILE A 363 -3.62 1.34 -11.33
CA ILE A 363 -2.97 2.65 -11.46
C ILE A 363 -1.56 2.56 -12.02
N ASP A 364 -1.19 1.42 -12.55
CA ASP A 364 0.15 1.17 -13.09
C ASP A 364 0.42 1.91 -14.42
N ASP A 365 -0.58 2.52 -15.01
CA ASP A 365 -0.44 3.48 -16.11
C ASP A 365 0.22 4.80 -15.64
N ARG A 366 0.06 5.21 -14.37
CA ARG A 366 0.57 6.46 -13.81
C ARG A 366 1.53 6.32 -12.63
N ALA A 367 1.58 5.19 -11.95
CA ALA A 367 2.38 4.96 -10.73
C ALA A 367 3.18 3.64 -10.80
N GLY A 368 3.91 3.31 -9.74
CA GLY A 368 4.56 2.02 -9.52
C GLY A 368 5.87 1.78 -10.27
N SER A 369 6.27 2.65 -11.19
CA SER A 369 7.57 2.52 -11.89
C SER A 369 8.07 3.85 -12.44
N LEU A 370 9.40 3.99 -12.56
CA LEU A 370 10.06 5.18 -13.12
C LEU A 370 10.12 5.05 -14.66
N GLN A 371 9.05 5.42 -15.34
CA GLN A 371 8.91 5.38 -16.78
C GLN A 371 8.37 6.72 -17.30
N THR A 372 8.81 7.09 -18.51
CA THR A 372 8.35 8.30 -19.20
C THR A 372 6.82 8.35 -19.28
N GLY A 373 6.25 9.51 -18.94
CA GLY A 373 4.82 9.80 -19.02
C GLY A 373 4.04 9.48 -17.73
N LYS A 374 4.64 8.78 -16.77
CA LYS A 374 4.02 8.53 -15.46
C LYS A 374 4.18 9.74 -14.53
N ASP A 375 3.38 9.78 -13.48
CA ASP A 375 3.52 10.77 -12.42
C ASP A 375 4.95 10.76 -11.86
N ALA A 376 5.52 11.92 -11.62
CA ALA A 376 6.83 12.03 -11.01
C ALA A 376 6.73 11.78 -9.49
N ASP A 377 6.36 10.55 -9.17
CA ASP A 377 6.25 9.98 -7.84
C ASP A 377 7.49 9.12 -7.57
N LEU A 378 8.39 9.63 -6.74
CA LEU A 378 9.66 8.95 -6.49
C LEU A 378 10.19 9.17 -5.07
N VAL A 379 11.00 8.23 -4.62
CA VAL A 379 11.69 8.26 -3.34
C VAL A 379 13.19 8.25 -3.60
N VAL A 380 13.90 9.14 -2.92
CA VAL A 380 15.37 9.19 -2.92
C VAL A 380 15.87 8.58 -1.62
N LEU A 381 16.66 7.54 -1.74
CA LEU A 381 17.25 6.81 -0.63
C LEU A 381 18.76 7.03 -0.58
N ASP A 382 19.32 7.14 0.62
CA ASP A 382 20.76 7.17 0.81
C ASP A 382 21.41 5.77 0.73
N THR A 383 22.70 5.68 1.01
CA THR A 383 23.46 4.42 0.99
C THR A 383 23.04 3.43 2.06
N SER A 384 22.33 3.88 3.09
CA SER A 384 21.75 3.06 4.16
C SER A 384 20.28 2.70 3.90
N TYR A 385 19.75 3.11 2.74
CA TYR A 385 18.34 3.01 2.36
C TYR A 385 17.38 3.83 3.25
N ASP A 386 17.88 4.91 3.87
CA ASP A 386 17.03 5.86 4.58
C ASP A 386 16.49 6.90 3.59
N VAL A 387 15.22 7.32 3.78
CA VAL A 387 14.59 8.33 2.93
C VAL A 387 15.24 9.69 3.15
N VAL A 388 15.76 10.28 2.08
CA VAL A 388 16.32 11.64 2.07
C VAL A 388 15.55 12.59 1.16
N GLY A 389 14.69 12.06 0.31
CA GLY A 389 13.82 12.85 -0.55
C GLY A 389 12.56 12.09 -0.95
N VAL A 390 11.45 12.81 -1.07
CA VAL A 390 10.18 12.30 -1.59
C VAL A 390 9.60 13.33 -2.53
N MET A 391 9.28 12.93 -3.73
CA MET A 391 8.61 13.76 -4.73
C MET A 391 7.26 13.12 -5.08
N ARG A 392 6.22 13.92 -5.17
CA ARG A 392 4.90 13.51 -5.61
C ARG A 392 4.41 14.45 -6.70
N ARG A 393 4.05 13.91 -7.84
CA ARG A 393 3.60 14.68 -9.03
C ARG A 393 4.55 15.85 -9.35
N GLY A 394 5.87 15.60 -9.23
CA GLY A 394 6.91 16.57 -9.53
C GLY A 394 7.20 17.59 -8.41
N GLU A 395 6.48 17.56 -7.32
CA GLU A 395 6.67 18.45 -6.17
C GLU A 395 7.39 17.74 -5.02
N TRP A 396 8.40 18.41 -4.44
CA TRP A 396 9.11 17.85 -3.30
C TRP A 396 8.27 17.95 -2.02
N LEU A 397 7.91 16.81 -1.45
CA LEU A 397 7.34 16.71 -0.09
C LEU A 397 8.45 16.66 0.96
N VAL A 398 9.54 15.96 0.66
CA VAL A 398 10.80 15.96 1.42
C VAL A 398 11.89 16.28 0.43
N ARG A 399 12.64 17.36 0.66
CA ARG A 399 13.68 17.80 -0.25
C ARG A 399 15.04 17.27 0.18
N PRO A 400 15.82 16.60 -0.70
CA PRO A 400 17.18 16.20 -0.39
C PRO A 400 18.06 17.39 -0.01
N LYS A 401 18.98 17.22 0.91
CA LYS A 401 19.92 18.30 1.27
C LYS A 401 20.79 18.67 0.07
N GLY A 402 20.80 19.95 -0.25
CA GLY A 402 21.57 20.48 -1.39
C GLY A 402 20.83 20.49 -2.73
N ALA A 403 19.55 20.09 -2.74
CA ALA A 403 18.69 20.11 -3.92
C ALA A 403 17.95 21.45 -4.08
#